data_cd4ab18458ca5a9d2ecc40b4daa0ef33
#
_entry.id   cd4ab18458ca5a9d2ecc40b4daa0ef33
#
_cell.length_a   1.000
_cell.length_b   1.000
_cell.length_c   1.000
_cell.angle_alpha   90.00
_cell.angle_beta   90.00
_cell.angle_gamma   90.00
#
_symmetry.space_group_name_H-M   'P 1'
#
loop_
_entity.id
_entity.type
_entity.pdbx_description
1 polymer ?
#
loop_
_entity_poly.entity_id
_entity_poly.type
_entity_poly.pdbx_seq_one_letter_code
_entity_poly.pdbx_strand_id
1 'polypeptide(L)'
;MNKYGLLISMLVFLMVSSLASWSEVVVYANGDRYEGSFQDGFREGEGTYSWINGDVYAGQFVRDQPHGQGTFEWSDGRIYQGDFVMGSRQGKGTYSTVQGDIYEGDFN
;
A
#
# COMPACT_ATOMS: atom_id res chain seq x y z
N MET A 1 23.97 -21.37 10.96
CA MET A 1 22.69 -21.24 10.55
C MET A 1 21.89 -22.39 10.89
N ASN A 2 20.74 -22.19 10.94
CA ASN A 2 19.93 -23.09 11.62
C ASN A 2 18.78 -23.51 10.73
N LYS A 3 18.91 -24.69 10.19
CA LYS A 3 17.87 -25.23 9.37
C LYS A 3 16.55 -25.34 10.11
N TYR A 4 16.65 -25.63 11.38
CA TYR A 4 15.44 -25.85 12.17
C TYR A 4 14.74 -24.53 12.41
N GLY A 5 15.48 -23.48 12.63
CA GLY A 5 14.88 -22.17 12.77
C GLY A 5 14.14 -21.76 11.53
N LEU A 6 14.71 -22.04 10.39
CA LEU A 6 14.06 -21.73 9.13
C LEU A 6 12.77 -22.51 8.96
N LEU A 7 12.82 -23.82 9.28
CA LEU A 7 11.63 -24.63 9.17
C LEU A 7 10.53 -24.17 10.09
N ILE A 8 10.90 -23.82 11.32
CA ILE A 8 9.91 -23.34 12.28
C ILE A 8 9.29 -22.06 11.77
N SER A 9 10.09 -21.20 11.22
CA SER A 9 9.62 -19.95 10.65
C SER A 9 8.59 -20.19 9.55
N MET A 10 8.87 -21.16 8.71
CA MET A 10 7.95 -21.49 7.63
C MET A 10 6.64 -22.06 8.15
N LEU A 11 6.71 -22.88 9.16
CA LEU A 11 5.49 -23.43 9.75
C LEU A 11 4.60 -22.34 10.30
N VAL A 12 5.21 -21.42 11.05
CA VAL A 12 4.46 -20.30 11.61
C VAL A 12 3.84 -19.48 10.49
N PHE A 13 4.62 -19.23 9.46
CA PHE A 13 4.14 -18.46 8.33
C PHE A 13 2.96 -19.14 7.65
N LEU A 14 3.03 -20.45 7.47
CA LEU A 14 1.94 -21.19 6.84
C LEU A 14 0.66 -21.10 7.68
N MET A 15 0.80 -21.16 8.98
CA MET A 15 -0.36 -21.05 9.84
C MET A 15 -1.02 -19.69 9.71
N VAL A 16 -0.21 -18.66 9.61
CA VAL A 16 -0.72 -17.30 9.44
C VAL A 16 -1.28 -17.14 8.03
N SER A 17 -0.60 -17.67 7.03
CA SER A 17 -1.01 -17.46 5.66
C SER A 17 -2.29 -18.20 5.31
N SER A 18 -2.71 -19.16 6.12
CA SER A 18 -4.01 -19.79 5.90
C SER A 18 -5.14 -18.78 6.05
N LEU A 19 -4.87 -17.67 6.74
CA LEU A 19 -5.86 -16.63 6.99
C LEU A 19 -5.55 -15.33 6.27
N ALA A 20 -4.41 -15.26 5.60
CA ALA A 20 -3.96 -14.01 5.00
C ALA A 20 -3.54 -14.22 3.56
N SER A 21 -3.58 -13.15 2.80
CA SER A 21 -3.09 -13.16 1.44
C SER A 21 -1.58 -13.17 1.43
N TRP A 22 -1.01 -13.70 0.36
CA TRP A 22 0.44 -13.68 0.15
C TRP A 22 0.83 -12.32 -0.41
N SER A 23 2.01 -11.86 -0.01
CA SER A 23 2.58 -10.66 -0.58
C SER A 23 3.36 -11.04 -1.84
N GLU A 24 3.16 -10.27 -2.90
CA GLU A 24 3.81 -10.49 -4.18
C GLU A 24 4.38 -9.20 -4.71
N VAL A 25 5.36 -9.33 -5.60
CA VAL A 25 5.90 -8.18 -6.33
C VAL A 25 5.55 -8.36 -7.79
N VAL A 26 4.90 -7.35 -8.36
CA VAL A 26 4.53 -7.35 -9.77
C VAL A 26 5.09 -6.08 -10.40
N VAL A 27 5.74 -6.24 -11.56
CA VAL A 27 6.17 -5.10 -12.37
C VAL A 27 5.32 -5.12 -13.62
N TYR A 28 4.57 -4.06 -13.83
CA TYR A 28 3.64 -3.98 -14.96
C TYR A 28 4.35 -3.57 -16.23
N ALA A 29 3.68 -3.76 -17.35
CA ALA A 29 4.29 -3.49 -18.66
C ALA A 29 4.71 -2.03 -18.81
N ASN A 30 3.99 -1.11 -18.15
CA ASN A 30 4.31 0.32 -18.23
C ASN A 30 5.43 0.75 -17.27
N GLY A 31 5.94 -0.20 -16.46
CA GLY A 31 7.01 0.10 -15.53
C GLY A 31 6.55 0.36 -14.10
N ASP A 32 5.24 0.45 -13.86
CA ASP A 32 4.74 0.56 -12.49
C ASP A 32 5.04 -0.72 -11.72
N ARG A 33 5.09 -0.60 -10.41
CA ARG A 33 5.43 -1.73 -9.54
C ARG A 33 4.46 -1.77 -8.38
N TYR A 34 4.00 -2.98 -8.07
CA TYR A 34 3.17 -3.21 -6.89
C TYR A 34 3.83 -4.26 -6.03
N GLU A 35 3.87 -4.01 -4.71
CA GLU A 35 4.31 -4.99 -3.75
C GLU A 35 3.26 -5.08 -2.66
N GLY A 36 2.62 -6.22 -2.54
CA GLY A 36 1.57 -6.38 -1.55
C GLY A 36 0.74 -7.63 -1.80
N SER A 37 -0.41 -7.67 -1.19
CA SER A 37 -1.27 -8.85 -1.28
C SER A 37 -2.27 -8.72 -2.41
N PHE A 38 -2.72 -9.88 -2.88
CA PHE A 38 -3.73 -10.01 -3.92
C PHE A 38 -4.81 -10.96 -3.44
N GLN A 39 -6.00 -10.73 -3.94
CA GLN A 39 -7.09 -11.68 -3.73
C GLN A 39 -7.93 -11.70 -5.00
N ASP A 40 -8.16 -12.91 -5.53
CA ASP A 40 -8.95 -13.09 -6.75
C ASP A 40 -8.44 -12.25 -7.91
N GLY A 41 -7.11 -12.07 -7.99
CA GLY A 41 -6.49 -11.32 -9.06
C GLY A 41 -6.47 -9.81 -8.87
N PHE A 42 -7.08 -9.30 -7.80
CA PHE A 42 -7.09 -7.88 -7.50
C PHE A 42 -6.09 -7.55 -6.42
N ARG A 43 -5.50 -6.34 -6.48
CA ARG A 43 -4.74 -5.83 -5.35
C ARG A 43 -5.73 -5.65 -4.21
N GLU A 44 -5.43 -6.25 -3.09
CA GLU A 44 -6.35 -6.31 -1.97
C GLU A 44 -5.54 -6.37 -0.69
N GLY A 45 -5.94 -5.62 0.35
CA GLY A 45 -5.21 -5.58 1.61
C GLY A 45 -4.08 -4.58 1.55
N GLU A 46 -3.02 -4.83 2.31
CA GLU A 46 -1.90 -3.89 2.39
C GLU A 46 -0.99 -4.02 1.20
N GLY A 47 -0.57 -2.88 0.65
CA GLY A 47 0.37 -2.89 -0.45
C GLY A 47 0.98 -1.54 -0.73
N THR A 48 2.00 -1.54 -1.58
CA THR A 48 2.69 -0.34 -2.02
C THR A 48 2.71 -0.33 -3.54
N TYR A 49 2.15 0.71 -4.12
CA TYR A 49 2.15 0.88 -5.57
C TYR A 49 3.08 2.04 -5.92
N SER A 50 4.03 1.79 -6.79
CA SER A 50 4.99 2.81 -7.23
C SER A 50 4.77 3.06 -8.71
N TRP A 51 4.39 4.29 -9.05
CA TRP A 51 4.22 4.68 -10.44
C TRP A 51 5.56 5.03 -11.05
N ILE A 52 5.64 4.86 -12.36
CA ILE A 52 6.89 5.12 -13.06
C ILE A 52 7.31 6.59 -12.94
N ASN A 53 6.35 7.49 -12.73
CA ASN A 53 6.65 8.92 -12.57
C ASN A 53 7.20 9.28 -11.19
N GLY A 54 7.28 8.29 -10.28
CA GLY A 54 7.84 8.53 -8.96
C GLY A 54 6.81 8.70 -7.86
N ASP A 55 5.53 8.73 -8.18
CA ASP A 55 4.49 8.74 -7.14
C ASP A 55 4.43 7.39 -6.46
N VAL A 56 4.06 7.37 -5.19
CA VAL A 56 3.95 6.13 -4.42
C VAL A 56 2.70 6.19 -3.55
N TYR A 57 1.94 5.10 -3.55
CA TYR A 57 0.87 4.89 -2.59
C TYR A 57 1.20 3.70 -1.73
N ALA A 58 1.12 3.85 -0.42
CA ALA A 58 1.33 2.75 0.51
C ALA A 58 0.15 2.72 1.47
N GLY A 59 -0.56 1.61 1.49
CA GLY A 59 -1.73 1.49 2.36
C GLY A 59 -2.65 0.38 1.92
N GLN A 60 -3.91 0.56 2.23
CA GLN A 60 -4.91 -0.46 2.01
C GLN A 60 -5.49 -0.35 0.60
N PHE A 61 -5.77 -1.51 0.01
CA PHE A 61 -6.39 -1.65 -1.30
C PHE A 61 -7.65 -2.47 -1.18
N VAL A 62 -8.64 -2.12 -1.96
CA VAL A 62 -9.82 -2.93 -2.18
C VAL A 62 -10.08 -2.96 -3.69
N ARG A 63 -10.05 -4.14 -4.26
CA ARG A 63 -10.33 -4.38 -5.68
C ARG A 63 -9.57 -3.41 -6.57
N ASP A 64 -8.26 -3.43 -6.42
CA ASP A 64 -7.31 -2.64 -7.23
C ASP A 64 -7.24 -1.17 -6.90
N GLN A 65 -7.99 -0.67 -5.94
CA GLN A 65 -8.03 0.76 -5.65
C GLN A 65 -7.63 1.05 -4.21
N PRO A 66 -6.88 2.13 -3.98
CA PRO A 66 -6.70 2.62 -2.62
C PRO A 66 -8.03 2.80 -1.92
N HIS A 67 -8.15 2.25 -0.73
CA HIS A 67 -9.40 2.34 0.01
C HIS A 67 -9.08 2.05 1.48
N GLY A 68 -9.56 2.91 2.38
CA GLY A 68 -9.20 2.81 3.79
C GLY A 68 -8.05 3.74 4.09
N GLN A 69 -7.12 3.31 4.93
CA GLN A 69 -6.02 4.15 5.35
C GLN A 69 -4.83 4.00 4.43
N GLY A 70 -4.21 5.13 4.07
CA GLY A 70 -3.03 5.07 3.24
C GLY A 70 -2.26 6.38 3.21
N THR A 71 -1.09 6.31 2.59
CA THR A 71 -0.21 7.46 2.41
C THR A 71 0.12 7.56 0.93
N PHE A 72 -0.11 8.73 0.36
CA PHE A 72 0.24 9.01 -1.02
C PHE A 72 1.37 10.04 -1.02
N GLU A 73 2.47 9.68 -1.65
CA GLU A 73 3.60 10.59 -1.78
C GLU A 73 3.78 10.90 -3.25
N TRP A 74 3.63 12.18 -3.61
CA TRP A 74 3.87 12.63 -4.97
C TRP A 74 5.35 12.72 -5.25
N SER A 75 5.71 12.60 -6.50
CA SER A 75 7.13 12.65 -6.89
C SER A 75 7.78 13.99 -6.56
N ASP A 76 6.99 15.04 -6.40
CA ASP A 76 7.52 16.35 -6.03
C ASP A 76 7.68 16.54 -4.53
N GLY A 77 7.31 15.54 -3.73
CA GLY A 77 7.54 15.58 -2.28
C GLY A 77 6.32 15.93 -1.46
N ARG A 78 5.18 16.23 -2.09
CA ARG A 78 3.94 16.41 -1.33
C ARG A 78 3.50 15.07 -0.76
N ILE A 79 2.83 15.08 0.38
CA ILE A 79 2.37 13.85 1.03
C ILE A 79 0.95 14.04 1.52
N TYR A 80 0.11 13.05 1.28
CA TYR A 80 -1.20 12.93 1.91
C TYR A 80 -1.22 11.64 2.72
N GLN A 81 -1.70 11.73 3.96
CA GLN A 81 -1.88 10.56 4.80
C GLN A 81 -3.27 10.61 5.40
N GLY A 82 -4.06 9.58 5.17
CA GLY A 82 -5.40 9.56 5.70
C GLY A 82 -6.31 8.60 4.97
N ASP A 83 -7.58 8.96 4.91
CA ASP A 83 -8.63 8.11 4.36
C ASP A 83 -8.67 8.18 2.84
N PHE A 84 -8.94 7.04 2.23
CA PHE A 84 -9.20 6.93 0.80
C PHE A 84 -10.52 6.18 0.61
N VAL A 85 -11.25 6.58 -0.40
CA VAL A 85 -12.47 5.87 -0.81
C VAL A 85 -12.40 5.70 -2.30
N MET A 86 -12.31 4.45 -2.77
CA MET A 86 -12.32 4.11 -4.20
C MET A 86 -11.32 4.93 -4.99
N GLY A 87 -10.12 5.04 -4.47
CA GLY A 87 -9.03 5.73 -5.14
C GLY A 87 -8.91 7.22 -4.86
N SER A 88 -9.88 7.81 -4.19
CA SER A 88 -9.90 9.25 -3.93
C SER A 88 -9.63 9.55 -2.47
N ARG A 89 -8.97 10.67 -2.22
CA ARG A 89 -8.77 11.14 -0.86
C ARG A 89 -10.11 11.64 -0.35
N GLN A 90 -10.61 11.05 0.71
CA GLN A 90 -11.87 11.44 1.32
C GLN A 90 -11.81 11.17 2.81
N GLY A 91 -12.61 11.92 3.58
CA GLY A 91 -12.63 11.74 5.01
C GLY A 91 -11.50 12.50 5.66
N LYS A 92 -10.94 11.95 6.73
CA LYS A 92 -9.93 12.64 7.51
C LYS A 92 -8.55 12.40 6.95
N GLY A 93 -7.74 13.45 6.91
CA GLY A 93 -6.37 13.30 6.45
C GLY A 93 -5.49 14.48 6.76
N THR A 94 -4.21 14.29 6.47
CA THR A 94 -3.19 15.32 6.63
C THR A 94 -2.47 15.46 5.28
N TYR A 95 -2.40 16.68 4.79
CA TYR A 95 -1.73 16.98 3.54
C TYR A 95 -0.58 17.94 3.83
N SER A 96 0.62 17.60 3.36
CA SER A 96 1.76 18.48 3.54
C SER A 96 2.37 18.85 2.20
N THR A 97 2.88 20.08 2.13
CA THR A 97 3.52 20.60 0.93
C THR A 97 5.02 20.49 1.04
N VAL A 98 5.69 20.69 -0.09
CA VAL A 98 7.15 20.67 -0.15
C VAL A 98 7.74 21.76 0.73
N GLN A 99 7.05 22.90 0.87
CA GLN A 99 7.50 24.01 1.67
C GLN A 99 7.31 23.77 3.17
N GLY A 100 6.59 22.71 3.54
CA GLY A 100 6.37 22.38 4.94
C GLY A 100 5.03 22.82 5.48
N ASP A 101 4.15 23.36 4.65
CA ASP A 101 2.80 23.70 5.08
C ASP A 101 2.01 22.41 5.31
N ILE A 102 1.17 22.41 6.33
CA ILE A 102 0.40 21.22 6.68
C ILE A 102 -1.07 21.62 6.80
N TYR A 103 -1.92 20.82 6.15
CA TYR A 103 -3.35 20.95 6.29
C TYR A 103 -3.89 19.66 6.90
N GLU A 104 -4.65 19.78 7.98
CA GLU A 104 -5.32 18.64 8.60
C GLU A 104 -6.80 18.89 8.60
N GLY A 105 -7.58 17.92 8.18
CA GLY A 105 -9.01 18.08 8.20
C GLY A 105 -9.71 17.10 7.29
N ASP A 106 -10.84 17.55 6.78
CA ASP A 106 -11.71 16.72 5.95
C ASP A 106 -11.40 16.94 4.49
N PHE A 107 -11.45 15.85 3.72
CA PHE A 107 -11.26 15.85 2.28
C PHE A 107 -12.50 15.30 1.62
N ASN A 108 -12.84 15.84 0.46
CA ASN A 108 -14.00 15.38 -0.31
C ASN A 108 -13.59 14.92 -1.68
#